data_c30816d855971f7f697e3a63691fee73
#
_entry.id   c30816d855971f7f697e3a63691fee73
#
_cell.length_a   1.000
_cell.length_b   1.000
_cell.length_c   1.000
_cell.angle_alpha   90.00
_cell.angle_beta   90.00
_cell.angle_gamma   90.00
#
_symmetry.space_group_name_H-M   'P 1'
#
loop_
_entity.id
_entity.type
_entity.pdbx_description
1 polymer ?
#
loop_
_entity_poly.entity_id
_entity_poly.type
_entity_poly.pdbx_seq_one_letter_code
_entity_poly.pdbx_strand_id
1 'polypeptide(L)'
;MSEPKRALVITAHPDDAEFLCAGTVARWASEGWEITYVLATSGDKGSHDDEMTAEKLGALREKEQRAAARVLGVRECVFLGYPDGFVEDTPEFRGRLVREIRRFKPDAIVTWDPYRLGHNHRDHRVTGQVALDAAYPLSRSHLYFPEQMEEGLEPHGAKEAFLAGTDRPNYHVDVTDYFSTKMKALRCHKSQIGRYPFAEVRKRLRQRLEEVGKEAGMKMAEAFHRIEWR
;
A
#
# COMPACT_ATOMS: atom_id res chain seq x y z
N MET A 1 7.15 8.65 27.07
CA MET A 1 6.93 8.92 25.63
C MET A 1 5.80 8.03 25.19
N SER A 2 4.81 8.54 24.44
CA SER A 2 3.77 7.69 23.84
C SER A 2 4.40 6.73 22.84
N GLU A 3 3.85 5.52 22.72
CA GLU A 3 4.28 4.59 21.67
C GLU A 3 4.11 5.23 20.29
N PRO A 4 5.02 4.94 19.32
CA PRO A 4 4.88 5.46 17.98
C PRO A 4 3.60 4.89 17.32
N LYS A 5 2.90 5.71 16.55
CA LYS A 5 1.80 5.25 15.73
C LYS A 5 2.32 4.31 14.65
N ARG A 6 1.50 3.34 14.25
CA ARG A 6 1.86 2.33 13.25
C ARG A 6 0.90 2.34 12.09
N ALA A 7 1.43 2.22 10.87
CA ALA A 7 0.63 2.06 9.66
C ALA A 7 1.04 0.82 8.88
N LEU A 8 0.04 0.10 8.39
CA LEU A 8 0.23 -1.02 7.48
C LEU A 8 -0.31 -0.63 6.10
N VAL A 9 0.57 -0.58 5.11
CA VAL A 9 0.19 -0.30 3.72
C VAL A 9 0.10 -1.62 2.98
N ILE A 10 -1.12 -2.01 2.60
CA ILE A 10 -1.43 -3.29 1.96
C ILE A 10 -1.75 -3.03 0.49
N THR A 11 -0.92 -3.54 -0.41
CA THR A 11 -1.05 -3.33 -1.86
C THR A 11 -0.88 -4.64 -2.63
N ALA A 12 -1.27 -4.63 -3.90
CA ALA A 12 -1.19 -5.81 -4.74
C ALA A 12 0.24 -6.03 -5.29
N HIS A 13 0.86 -4.98 -5.80
CA HIS A 13 2.13 -5.09 -6.53
C HIS A 13 3.19 -4.12 -6.01
N PRO A 14 4.48 -4.42 -6.25
CA PRO A 14 5.54 -3.43 -6.14
C PRO A 14 5.27 -2.23 -7.05
N ASP A 15 5.42 -1.01 -6.53
CA ASP A 15 5.13 0.33 -7.07
C ASP A 15 3.74 0.91 -6.73
N ASP A 16 2.75 0.11 -6.40
CA ASP A 16 1.41 0.61 -6.05
C ASP A 16 1.46 1.71 -4.99
N ALA A 17 2.14 1.47 -3.88
CA ALA A 17 2.24 2.43 -2.78
C ALA A 17 2.91 3.73 -3.23
N GLU A 18 3.91 3.65 -4.12
CA GLU A 18 4.62 4.81 -4.62
C GLU A 18 3.74 5.68 -5.52
N PHE A 19 2.84 5.09 -6.28
CA PHE A 19 1.84 5.85 -7.05
C PHE A 19 0.74 6.40 -6.16
N LEU A 20 0.25 5.63 -5.19
CA LEU A 20 -0.94 5.95 -4.39
C LEU A 20 -0.66 6.94 -3.27
N CYS A 21 0.28 6.60 -2.38
CA CYS A 21 0.35 7.22 -1.06
C CYS A 21 1.78 7.51 -0.55
N ALA A 22 2.80 7.46 -1.42
CA ALA A 22 4.18 7.66 -0.98
C ALA A 22 4.47 9.03 -0.37
N GLY A 23 3.73 10.08 -0.75
CA GLY A 23 3.83 11.38 -0.09
C GLY A 23 3.36 11.32 1.36
N THR A 24 2.21 10.69 1.59
CA THR A 24 1.64 10.43 2.92
C THR A 24 2.57 9.55 3.75
N VAL A 25 3.09 8.47 3.17
CA VAL A 25 4.05 7.56 3.83
C VAL A 25 5.31 8.32 4.27
N ALA A 26 5.90 9.13 3.38
CA ALA A 26 7.09 9.93 3.70
C ALA A 26 6.81 10.95 4.82
N ARG A 27 5.64 11.59 4.80
CA ARG A 27 5.19 12.50 5.84
C ARG A 27 5.04 11.78 7.17
N TRP A 28 4.30 10.68 7.23
CA TRP A 28 4.09 9.93 8.47
C TRP A 28 5.41 9.38 9.04
N ALA A 29 6.30 8.87 8.18
CA ALA A 29 7.63 8.45 8.62
C ALA A 29 8.41 9.61 9.26
N SER A 30 8.34 10.82 8.68
CA SER A 30 8.98 12.01 9.26
C SER A 30 8.34 12.47 10.57
N GLU A 31 7.06 12.17 10.78
CA GLU A 31 6.31 12.39 12.02
C GLU A 31 6.53 11.29 13.08
N GLY A 32 7.38 10.30 12.79
CA GLY A 32 7.76 9.23 13.72
C GLY A 32 6.85 8.00 13.69
N TRP A 33 6.00 7.83 12.66
CA TRP A 33 5.24 6.60 12.50
C TRP A 33 6.13 5.44 12.07
N GLU A 34 5.84 4.25 12.57
CA GLU A 34 6.41 3.00 12.07
C GLU A 34 5.52 2.45 10.94
N ILE A 35 6.09 2.35 9.74
CA ILE A 35 5.33 1.96 8.55
C ILE A 35 5.89 0.65 8.00
N THR A 36 4.98 -0.26 7.67
CA THR A 36 5.29 -1.54 7.04
C THR A 36 4.46 -1.71 5.77
N TYR A 37 5.08 -2.25 4.75
CA TYR A 37 4.41 -2.62 3.50
C TYR A 37 4.11 -4.11 3.47
N VAL A 38 2.89 -4.48 3.07
CA VAL A 38 2.49 -5.85 2.76
C VAL A 38 2.01 -5.89 1.31
N LEU A 39 2.66 -6.70 0.50
CA LEU A 39 2.37 -6.82 -0.92
C LEU A 39 1.83 -8.22 -1.20
N ALA A 40 0.67 -8.31 -1.86
CA ALA A 40 0.06 -9.58 -2.19
C ALA A 40 0.93 -10.39 -3.16
N THR A 41 1.52 -9.73 -4.15
CA THR A 41 2.35 -10.35 -5.19
C THR A 41 3.73 -9.71 -5.28
N SER A 42 4.64 -10.33 -6.00
CA SER A 42 5.92 -9.73 -6.41
C SER A 42 5.84 -9.04 -7.78
N GLY A 43 4.66 -8.98 -8.39
CA GLY A 43 4.44 -8.35 -9.71
C GLY A 43 5.20 -9.05 -10.84
N ASP A 44 5.25 -10.37 -10.78
CA ASP A 44 6.10 -11.24 -11.60
C ASP A 44 5.67 -11.37 -13.07
N LYS A 45 4.56 -10.73 -13.46
CA LYS A 45 4.05 -10.73 -14.85
C LYS A 45 4.02 -9.35 -15.52
N GLY A 46 4.54 -8.32 -14.85
CA GLY A 46 4.55 -6.94 -15.36
C GLY A 46 5.67 -6.64 -16.37
N SER A 47 6.04 -7.55 -17.27
CA SER A 47 7.01 -7.33 -18.33
C SER A 47 6.47 -7.64 -19.72
N HIS A 48 7.01 -6.96 -20.75
CA HIS A 48 6.80 -7.28 -22.18
C HIS A 48 8.12 -7.71 -22.84
N ASP A 49 9.14 -8.01 -22.07
CA ASP A 49 10.40 -8.55 -22.53
C ASP A 49 10.27 -10.07 -22.58
N ASP A 50 10.36 -10.64 -23.77
CA ASP A 50 10.18 -12.08 -24.02
C ASP A 50 11.28 -12.93 -23.35
N GLU A 51 12.44 -12.35 -23.04
CA GLU A 51 13.53 -13.00 -22.30
C GLU A 51 13.36 -12.94 -20.77
N MET A 52 12.39 -12.19 -20.30
CA MET A 52 12.13 -12.04 -18.86
C MET A 52 11.29 -13.20 -18.34
N THR A 53 11.79 -13.88 -17.32
CA THR A 53 11.00 -14.90 -16.61
C THR A 53 10.28 -14.30 -15.40
N ALA A 54 9.16 -14.89 -15.00
CA ALA A 54 8.39 -14.47 -13.82
C ALA A 54 9.27 -14.43 -12.56
N GLU A 55 10.11 -15.45 -12.35
CA GLU A 55 11.02 -15.55 -11.21
C GLU A 55 12.03 -14.38 -11.19
N LYS A 56 12.68 -14.11 -12.33
CA LYS A 56 13.66 -13.01 -12.45
C LYS A 56 12.98 -11.66 -12.22
N LEU A 57 11.80 -11.45 -12.80
CA LEU A 57 11.06 -10.21 -12.67
C LEU A 57 10.58 -9.99 -11.23
N GLY A 58 10.01 -11.02 -10.59
CA GLY A 58 9.58 -10.94 -9.19
C GLY A 58 10.72 -10.56 -8.27
N ALA A 59 11.87 -11.25 -8.37
CA ALA A 59 13.06 -10.94 -7.57
C ALA A 59 13.59 -9.51 -7.81
N LEU A 60 13.56 -9.04 -9.07
CA LEU A 60 13.94 -7.66 -9.42
C LEU A 60 12.99 -6.66 -8.79
N ARG A 61 11.68 -6.83 -8.93
CA ARG A 61 10.67 -5.92 -8.43
C ARG A 61 10.64 -5.86 -6.90
N GLU A 62 10.86 -6.98 -6.21
CA GLU A 62 11.04 -6.99 -4.75
C GLU A 62 12.24 -6.15 -4.31
N LYS A 63 13.37 -6.26 -5.03
CA LYS A 63 14.57 -5.45 -4.76
C LYS A 63 14.30 -3.95 -4.97
N GLU A 64 13.58 -3.61 -6.04
CA GLU A 64 13.18 -2.24 -6.34
C GLU A 64 12.24 -1.68 -5.27
N GLN A 65 11.25 -2.47 -4.82
CA GLN A 65 10.32 -2.09 -3.75
C GLN A 65 11.06 -1.86 -2.42
N ARG A 66 11.98 -2.73 -2.03
CA ARG A 66 12.79 -2.54 -0.82
C ARG A 66 13.67 -1.28 -0.92
N ALA A 67 14.14 -0.93 -2.13
CA ALA A 67 14.88 0.31 -2.35
C ALA A 67 13.97 1.55 -2.20
N ALA A 68 12.76 1.52 -2.76
CA ALA A 68 11.76 2.57 -2.62
C ALA A 68 11.35 2.75 -1.15
N ALA A 69 11.08 1.66 -0.45
CA ALA A 69 10.74 1.63 0.96
C ALA A 69 11.80 2.35 1.84
N ARG A 70 13.09 2.09 1.59
CA ARG A 70 14.18 2.80 2.30
C ARG A 70 14.17 4.30 2.06
N VAL A 71 13.86 4.75 0.84
CA VAL A 71 13.76 6.18 0.52
C VAL A 71 12.62 6.86 1.30
N LEU A 72 11.54 6.13 1.55
CA LEU A 72 10.35 6.63 2.25
C LEU A 72 10.41 6.51 3.78
N GLY A 73 11.40 5.80 4.31
CA GLY A 73 11.48 5.52 5.75
C GLY A 73 10.58 4.35 6.19
N VAL A 74 10.14 3.51 5.26
CA VAL A 74 9.37 2.30 5.55
C VAL A 74 10.29 1.26 6.18
N ARG A 75 9.83 0.65 7.27
CA ARG A 75 10.63 -0.24 8.12
C ARG A 75 10.81 -1.62 7.53
N GLU A 76 9.75 -2.18 6.93
CA GLU A 76 9.73 -3.55 6.43
C GLU A 76 8.85 -3.66 5.17
N CYS A 77 9.19 -4.60 4.28
CA CYS A 77 8.36 -5.04 3.17
C CYS A 77 8.15 -6.55 3.28
N VAL A 78 6.88 -6.97 3.41
CA VAL A 78 6.44 -8.37 3.43
C VAL A 78 5.84 -8.69 2.08
N PHE A 79 6.33 -9.72 1.42
CA PHE A 79 5.78 -10.22 0.16
C PHE A 79 5.05 -11.52 0.43
N LEU A 80 3.76 -11.58 0.09
CA LEU A 80 2.95 -12.76 0.33
C LEU A 80 3.10 -13.83 -0.76
N GLY A 81 3.65 -13.46 -1.93
CA GLY A 81 4.01 -14.42 -2.98
C GLY A 81 2.84 -15.01 -3.76
N TYR A 82 1.68 -14.34 -3.77
CA TYR A 82 0.58 -14.73 -4.66
C TYR A 82 0.95 -14.47 -6.12
N PRO A 83 0.47 -15.30 -7.06
CA PRO A 83 0.72 -15.08 -8.50
C PRO A 83 0.09 -13.77 -8.97
N ASP A 84 0.87 -12.91 -9.63
CA ASP A 84 0.40 -11.66 -10.23
C ASP A 84 -0.70 -11.91 -11.27
N GLY A 85 -1.80 -11.15 -11.21
CA GLY A 85 -2.99 -11.30 -12.04
C GLY A 85 -4.00 -12.34 -11.54
N PHE A 86 -3.66 -13.13 -10.51
CA PHE A 86 -4.45 -14.25 -10.02
C PHE A 86 -4.77 -14.19 -8.54
N VAL A 87 -4.67 -13.02 -7.93
CA VAL A 87 -5.05 -12.86 -6.51
C VAL A 87 -6.54 -13.15 -6.33
N GLU A 88 -6.85 -14.04 -5.41
CA GLU A 88 -8.21 -14.47 -5.10
C GLU A 88 -8.55 -14.19 -3.64
N ASP A 89 -9.83 -13.89 -3.39
CA ASP A 89 -10.37 -13.76 -2.04
C ASP A 89 -10.60 -15.17 -1.45
N THR A 90 -9.61 -15.66 -0.75
CA THR A 90 -9.65 -16.97 -0.09
C THR A 90 -9.51 -16.83 1.43
N PRO A 91 -10.02 -17.80 2.22
CA PRO A 91 -9.78 -17.84 3.65
C PRO A 91 -8.29 -17.79 4.02
N GLU A 92 -7.44 -18.42 3.20
CA GLU A 92 -5.98 -18.42 3.39
C GLU A 92 -5.41 -17.01 3.22
N PHE A 93 -5.79 -16.27 2.16
CA PHE A 93 -5.31 -14.89 1.97
C PHE A 93 -5.79 -13.95 3.07
N ARG A 94 -7.07 -14.07 3.48
CA ARG A 94 -7.60 -13.34 4.65
C ARG A 94 -6.80 -13.64 5.91
N GLY A 95 -6.52 -14.92 6.18
CA GLY A 95 -5.72 -15.36 7.34
C GLY A 95 -4.30 -14.81 7.32
N ARG A 96 -3.65 -14.75 6.16
CA ARG A 96 -2.31 -14.15 6.02
C ARG A 96 -2.32 -12.65 6.30
N LEU A 97 -3.32 -11.90 5.82
CA LEU A 97 -3.43 -10.48 6.16
C LEU A 97 -3.79 -10.25 7.64
N VAL A 98 -4.66 -11.08 8.22
CA VAL A 98 -4.96 -11.06 9.67
C VAL A 98 -3.68 -11.26 10.48
N ARG A 99 -2.83 -12.22 10.08
CA ARG A 99 -1.53 -12.46 10.70
C ARG A 99 -0.65 -11.21 10.72
N GLU A 100 -0.52 -10.52 9.59
CA GLU A 100 0.30 -9.32 9.51
C GLU A 100 -0.29 -8.17 10.34
N ILE A 101 -1.61 -8.01 10.36
CA ILE A 101 -2.28 -7.02 11.21
C ILE A 101 -2.03 -7.30 12.70
N ARG A 102 -2.16 -8.55 13.14
CA ARG A 102 -1.90 -8.94 14.53
C ARG A 102 -0.43 -8.81 14.91
N ARG A 103 0.48 -9.09 13.98
CA ARG A 103 1.94 -8.97 14.17
C ARG A 103 2.39 -7.52 14.32
N PHE A 104 1.94 -6.64 13.44
CA PHE A 104 2.38 -5.24 13.41
C PHE A 104 1.55 -4.31 14.29
N LYS A 105 0.33 -4.71 14.64
CA LYS A 105 -0.60 -3.94 15.46
C LYS A 105 -0.77 -2.49 14.96
N PRO A 106 -1.19 -2.27 13.70
CA PRO A 106 -1.29 -0.94 13.13
C PRO A 106 -2.45 -0.14 13.72
N ASP A 107 -2.25 1.18 13.90
CA ASP A 107 -3.32 2.13 14.17
C ASP A 107 -4.13 2.42 12.89
N ALA A 108 -3.45 2.45 11.74
CA ALA A 108 -4.03 2.77 10.45
C ALA A 108 -3.65 1.73 9.37
N ILE A 109 -4.60 1.45 8.47
CA ILE A 109 -4.39 0.64 7.27
C ILE A 109 -4.55 1.53 6.05
N VAL A 110 -3.63 1.44 5.10
CA VAL A 110 -3.76 2.04 3.76
C VAL A 110 -3.86 0.93 2.74
N THR A 111 -4.86 1.00 1.86
CA THR A 111 -5.03 0.01 0.79
C THR A 111 -5.72 0.62 -0.42
N TRP A 112 -5.87 -0.13 -1.51
CA TRP A 112 -6.68 0.26 -2.66
C TRP A 112 -8.16 0.41 -2.29
N ASP A 113 -8.86 1.39 -2.88
CA ASP A 113 -10.32 1.43 -2.82
C ASP A 113 -10.91 0.32 -3.72
N PRO A 114 -11.48 -0.75 -3.14
CA PRO A 114 -12.05 -1.84 -3.92
C PRO A 114 -13.39 -1.47 -4.56
N TYR A 115 -14.02 -0.39 -4.10
CA TYR A 115 -15.37 0.04 -4.51
C TYR A 115 -15.36 1.10 -5.60
N ARG A 116 -14.18 1.55 -6.04
CA ARG A 116 -14.05 2.54 -7.09
C ARG A 116 -14.63 2.02 -8.39
N LEU A 117 -15.52 2.81 -9.01
CA LEU A 117 -16.07 2.49 -10.32
C LEU A 117 -14.98 2.48 -11.39
N GLY A 118 -15.03 1.47 -12.27
CA GLY A 118 -14.07 1.35 -13.37
C GLY A 118 -12.64 0.96 -12.95
N HIS A 119 -12.44 0.51 -11.72
CA HIS A 119 -11.16 -0.02 -11.29
C HIS A 119 -10.90 -1.38 -11.95
N ASN A 120 -10.09 -1.39 -13.01
CA ASN A 120 -9.99 -2.55 -13.90
C ASN A 120 -9.07 -3.65 -13.38
N HIS A 121 -8.04 -3.34 -12.57
CA HIS A 121 -7.11 -4.36 -12.10
C HIS A 121 -7.74 -5.23 -11.02
N ARG A 122 -7.88 -6.54 -11.32
CA ARG A 122 -8.46 -7.51 -10.39
C ARG A 122 -7.73 -7.54 -9.05
N ASP A 123 -6.40 -7.67 -9.08
CA ASP A 123 -5.60 -7.82 -7.87
C ASP A 123 -5.75 -6.62 -6.93
N HIS A 124 -5.85 -5.40 -7.46
CA HIS A 124 -6.09 -4.21 -6.64
C HIS A 124 -7.43 -4.29 -5.91
N ARG A 125 -8.51 -4.68 -6.64
CA ARG A 125 -9.85 -4.79 -6.03
C ARG A 125 -9.88 -5.88 -4.96
N VAL A 126 -9.34 -7.05 -5.27
CA VAL A 126 -9.32 -8.19 -4.34
C VAL A 126 -8.45 -7.88 -3.13
N THR A 127 -7.25 -7.35 -3.33
CA THR A 127 -6.36 -6.98 -2.22
C THR A 127 -7.00 -5.92 -1.31
N GLY A 128 -7.62 -4.89 -1.89
CA GLY A 128 -8.33 -3.87 -1.13
C GLY A 128 -9.49 -4.45 -0.32
N GLN A 129 -10.31 -5.32 -0.93
CA GLN A 129 -11.43 -5.97 -0.25
C GLN A 129 -10.96 -6.86 0.89
N VAL A 130 -10.00 -7.75 0.62
CA VAL A 130 -9.46 -8.68 1.64
C VAL A 130 -8.75 -7.92 2.77
N ALA A 131 -8.09 -6.80 2.48
CA ALA A 131 -7.48 -5.96 3.49
C ALA A 131 -8.52 -5.36 4.46
N LEU A 132 -9.66 -4.90 3.94
CA LEU A 132 -10.76 -4.41 4.76
C LEU A 132 -11.39 -5.51 5.60
N ASP A 133 -11.68 -6.68 5.00
CA ASP A 133 -12.24 -7.83 5.71
C ASP A 133 -11.28 -8.32 6.82
N ALA A 134 -9.99 -8.34 6.52
CA ALA A 134 -8.96 -8.70 7.50
C ALA A 134 -8.91 -7.70 8.66
N ALA A 135 -9.03 -6.40 8.38
CA ALA A 135 -9.00 -5.36 9.41
C ALA A 135 -10.26 -5.35 10.27
N TYR A 136 -11.41 -5.63 9.68
CA TYR A 136 -12.71 -5.70 10.35
C TYR A 136 -13.65 -6.69 9.65
N PRO A 137 -14.13 -7.73 10.36
CA PRO A 137 -13.94 -7.99 11.81
C PRO A 137 -12.79 -8.93 12.13
N LEU A 138 -12.11 -9.54 11.14
CA LEU A 138 -11.36 -10.78 11.32
C LEU A 138 -10.18 -10.67 12.30
N SER A 139 -9.38 -9.59 12.23
CA SER A 139 -8.22 -9.43 13.13
C SER A 139 -8.59 -9.15 14.59
N ARG A 140 -9.81 -8.68 14.84
CA ARG A 140 -10.27 -8.20 16.15
C ARG A 140 -10.74 -9.30 17.10
N SER A 141 -11.01 -10.49 16.59
CA SER A 141 -11.59 -11.58 17.40
C SER A 141 -10.70 -12.82 17.38
N HIS A 142 -10.51 -13.43 18.55
CA HIS A 142 -9.80 -14.69 18.72
C HIS A 142 -10.52 -15.89 18.06
N LEU A 143 -11.80 -15.75 17.72
CA LEU A 143 -12.59 -16.80 17.06
C LEU A 143 -12.22 -16.98 15.58
N TYR A 144 -11.63 -15.95 14.95
CA TYR A 144 -11.11 -16.05 13.60
C TYR A 144 -9.62 -16.42 13.64
N PHE A 145 -9.25 -17.43 12.90
CA PHE A 145 -7.86 -17.93 12.82
C PHE A 145 -7.27 -18.22 14.22
N PRO A 146 -7.93 -19.12 15.00
CA PRO A 146 -7.53 -19.42 16.39
C PRO A 146 -6.11 -20.00 16.49
N GLU A 147 -5.62 -20.67 15.45
CA GLU A 147 -4.24 -21.17 15.37
C GLU A 147 -3.19 -20.07 15.52
N GLN A 148 -3.51 -18.83 15.14
CA GLN A 148 -2.61 -17.70 15.32
C GLN A 148 -2.46 -17.30 16.79
N MET A 149 -3.45 -17.59 17.64
CA MET A 149 -3.33 -17.37 19.09
C MET A 149 -2.28 -18.29 19.72
N GLU A 150 -2.21 -19.54 19.25
CA GLU A 150 -1.20 -20.49 19.69
C GLU A 150 0.22 -20.04 19.35
N GLU A 151 0.36 -19.20 18.31
CA GLU A 151 1.61 -18.55 17.91
C GLU A 151 1.88 -17.23 18.66
N GLY A 152 1.01 -16.81 19.58
CA GLY A 152 1.14 -15.56 20.34
C GLY A 152 0.69 -14.30 19.59
N LEU A 153 -0.08 -14.44 18.51
CA LEU A 153 -0.61 -13.32 17.75
C LEU A 153 -1.99 -12.90 18.27
N GLU A 154 -1.99 -12.04 19.26
CA GLU A 154 -3.21 -11.54 19.91
C GLU A 154 -4.11 -10.73 18.96
N PRO A 155 -5.45 -10.74 19.17
CA PRO A 155 -6.37 -9.92 18.41
C PRO A 155 -5.97 -8.45 18.42
N HIS A 156 -6.12 -7.79 17.27
CA HIS A 156 -5.82 -6.39 17.13
C HIS A 156 -6.84 -5.70 16.22
N GLY A 157 -7.27 -4.49 16.59
CA GLY A 157 -8.15 -3.65 15.79
C GLY A 157 -7.47 -2.36 15.36
N ALA A 158 -7.21 -2.21 14.07
CA ALA A 158 -6.87 -0.90 13.52
C ALA A 158 -8.02 0.09 13.79
N LYS A 159 -7.68 1.37 13.97
CA LYS A 159 -8.65 2.43 14.25
C LYS A 159 -9.29 2.98 12.99
N GLU A 160 -8.52 2.97 11.90
CA GLU A 160 -8.93 3.60 10.65
C GLU A 160 -8.33 2.92 9.42
N ALA A 161 -9.02 3.06 8.27
CA ALA A 161 -8.50 2.71 6.97
C ALA A 161 -8.53 3.91 6.02
N PHE A 162 -7.51 4.01 5.18
CA PHE A 162 -7.36 4.98 4.12
C PHE A 162 -7.40 4.26 2.77
N LEU A 163 -8.52 4.39 2.06
CA LEU A 163 -8.70 3.80 0.75
C LEU A 163 -8.14 4.75 -0.31
N ALA A 164 -7.02 4.36 -0.89
CA ALA A 164 -6.32 5.15 -1.90
C ALA A 164 -6.83 4.85 -3.31
N GLY A 165 -6.65 5.79 -4.23
CA GLY A 165 -7.14 5.67 -5.59
C GLY A 165 -8.66 5.71 -5.71
N THR A 166 -9.33 6.29 -4.74
CA THR A 166 -10.79 6.44 -4.66
C THR A 166 -11.33 7.51 -5.64
N ASP A 167 -12.60 7.37 -6.01
CA ASP A 167 -13.41 8.39 -6.70
C ASP A 167 -14.33 9.17 -5.75
N ARG A 168 -14.29 8.86 -4.44
CA ARG A 168 -15.12 9.49 -3.39
C ARG A 168 -14.27 9.91 -2.19
N PRO A 169 -13.28 10.79 -2.37
CA PRO A 169 -12.40 11.20 -1.28
C PRO A 169 -13.16 12.00 -0.22
N ASN A 170 -12.84 11.72 1.04
CA ASN A 170 -13.32 12.48 2.21
C ASN A 170 -12.17 12.92 3.13
N TYR A 171 -10.94 12.57 2.77
CA TYR A 171 -9.75 12.89 3.53
C TYR A 171 -8.57 13.21 2.62
N HIS A 172 -7.82 14.26 2.95
CA HIS A 172 -6.68 14.73 2.16
C HIS A 172 -5.47 14.90 3.05
N VAL A 173 -4.31 14.52 2.53
CA VAL A 173 -3.02 14.70 3.20
C VAL A 173 -2.16 15.64 2.37
N ASP A 174 -1.72 16.76 2.97
CA ASP A 174 -0.76 17.66 2.32
C ASP A 174 0.59 16.95 2.18
N VAL A 175 1.03 16.83 0.92
CA VAL A 175 2.29 16.16 0.55
C VAL A 175 3.25 17.11 -0.18
N THR A 176 3.02 18.41 -0.05
CA THR A 176 3.79 19.46 -0.75
C THR A 176 5.29 19.28 -0.56
N ASP A 177 5.73 19.11 0.69
CA ASP A 177 7.15 18.99 1.04
C ASP A 177 7.71 17.58 0.74
N TYR A 178 6.84 16.60 0.53
CA TYR A 178 7.20 15.20 0.32
C TYR A 178 7.16 14.75 -1.14
N PHE A 179 6.74 15.63 -2.07
CA PHE A 179 6.71 15.30 -3.50
C PHE A 179 8.07 14.85 -4.04
N SER A 180 9.16 15.49 -3.64
CA SER A 180 10.49 15.10 -4.06
C SER A 180 10.87 13.71 -3.59
N THR A 181 10.52 13.36 -2.35
CA THR A 181 10.76 12.04 -1.75
C THR A 181 9.92 10.96 -2.45
N LYS A 182 8.62 11.22 -2.70
CA LYS A 182 7.75 10.36 -3.52
C LYS A 182 8.37 10.06 -4.88
N MET A 183 8.88 11.07 -5.57
CA MET A 183 9.50 10.88 -6.90
C MET A 183 10.82 10.11 -6.84
N LYS A 184 11.61 10.28 -5.77
CA LYS A 184 12.84 9.49 -5.56
C LYS A 184 12.50 8.02 -5.33
N ALA A 185 11.48 7.72 -4.52
CA ALA A 185 11.02 6.36 -4.27
C ALA A 185 10.50 5.71 -5.55
N LEU A 186 9.61 6.38 -6.28
CA LEU A 186 9.07 5.86 -7.54
C LEU A 186 10.19 5.56 -8.55
N ARG A 187 11.25 6.36 -8.60
CA ARG A 187 12.40 6.12 -9.50
C ARG A 187 13.18 4.84 -9.20
N CYS A 188 12.96 4.22 -8.05
CA CYS A 188 13.55 2.92 -7.73
C CYS A 188 12.97 1.78 -8.59
N HIS A 189 11.72 1.91 -9.05
CA HIS A 189 11.00 0.92 -9.87
C HIS A 189 11.37 1.01 -11.34
N LYS A 190 12.64 0.83 -11.67
CA LYS A 190 13.17 0.99 -13.02
C LYS A 190 12.55 0.04 -14.03
N SER A 191 12.25 -1.19 -13.61
CA SER A 191 11.60 -2.20 -14.44
C SER A 191 10.23 -1.75 -14.95
N GLN A 192 9.53 -0.89 -14.20
CA GLN A 192 8.16 -0.45 -14.49
C GLN A 192 8.12 0.93 -15.15
N ILE A 193 8.85 1.90 -14.59
CA ILE A 193 8.82 3.29 -15.06
C ILE A 193 9.92 3.60 -16.09
N GLY A 194 10.91 2.74 -16.23
CA GLY A 194 12.05 2.98 -17.13
C GLY A 194 11.69 3.09 -18.62
N ARG A 195 10.49 2.66 -19.01
CA ARG A 195 9.95 2.75 -20.38
C ARG A 195 9.50 4.17 -20.77
N TYR A 196 9.30 5.03 -19.76
CA TYR A 196 8.79 6.39 -19.97
C TYR A 196 9.85 7.42 -19.60
N PRO A 197 9.90 8.58 -20.31
CA PRO A 197 10.70 9.70 -19.86
C PRO A 197 10.28 10.10 -18.44
N PHE A 198 11.16 9.94 -17.46
CA PHE A 198 10.82 10.19 -16.06
C PHE A 198 10.32 11.62 -15.79
N ALA A 199 10.77 12.58 -16.61
CA ALA A 199 10.27 13.96 -16.56
C ALA A 199 8.76 14.04 -16.81
N GLU A 200 8.24 13.24 -17.76
CA GLU A 200 6.81 13.19 -18.07
C GLU A 200 6.02 12.54 -16.95
N VAL A 201 6.52 11.43 -16.37
CA VAL A 201 5.89 10.79 -15.21
C VAL A 201 5.80 11.79 -14.05
N ARG A 202 6.91 12.49 -13.78
CA ARG A 202 6.97 13.52 -12.73
C ARG A 202 5.98 14.66 -12.98
N LYS A 203 5.89 15.14 -14.23
CA LYS A 203 4.98 16.22 -14.61
C LYS A 203 3.52 15.83 -14.39
N ARG A 204 3.11 14.64 -14.86
CA ARG A 204 1.74 14.13 -14.71
C ARG A 204 1.36 13.93 -13.23
N LEU A 205 2.25 13.33 -12.43
CA LEU A 205 1.99 13.13 -11.02
C LEU A 205 1.91 14.46 -10.26
N ARG A 206 2.78 15.44 -10.61
CA ARG A 206 2.69 16.77 -10.03
C ARG A 206 1.34 17.42 -10.32
N GLN A 207 0.92 17.44 -11.58
CA GLN A 207 -0.36 18.02 -11.99
C GLN A 207 -1.53 17.40 -11.22
N ARG A 208 -1.56 16.05 -11.13
CA ARG A 208 -2.60 15.34 -10.39
C ARG A 208 -2.62 15.73 -8.90
N LEU A 209 -1.46 15.81 -8.24
CA LEU A 209 -1.40 16.18 -6.83
C LEU A 209 -1.76 17.64 -6.59
N GLU A 210 -1.44 18.55 -7.53
CA GLU A 210 -1.83 19.96 -7.50
C GLU A 210 -3.36 20.12 -7.72
N GLU A 211 -3.97 19.33 -8.61
CA GLU A 211 -5.43 19.29 -8.81
C GLU A 211 -6.14 18.84 -7.54
N VAL A 212 -5.72 17.72 -6.95
CA VAL A 212 -6.26 17.21 -5.68
C VAL A 212 -6.03 18.22 -4.54
N GLY A 213 -4.86 18.82 -4.48
CA GLY A 213 -4.52 19.82 -3.47
C GLY A 213 -5.42 21.05 -3.56
N LYS A 214 -5.70 21.52 -4.78
CA LYS A 214 -6.59 22.68 -5.00
C LYS A 214 -7.99 22.46 -4.44
N GLU A 215 -8.55 21.26 -4.58
CA GLU A 215 -9.86 20.89 -4.03
C GLU A 215 -9.86 20.95 -2.49
N ALA A 216 -8.73 20.67 -1.85
CA ALA A 216 -8.57 20.63 -0.40
C ALA A 216 -7.94 21.90 0.20
N GLY A 217 -7.70 22.95 -0.60
CA GLY A 217 -7.03 24.16 -0.13
C GLY A 217 -5.53 23.97 0.18
N MET A 218 -4.89 22.98 -0.43
CA MET A 218 -3.48 22.61 -0.28
C MET A 218 -2.73 22.81 -1.60
N LYS A 219 -1.40 22.92 -1.55
CA LYS A 219 -0.60 23.05 -2.78
C LYS A 219 -0.51 21.72 -3.54
N MET A 220 -0.28 20.62 -2.82
CA MET A 220 -0.28 19.25 -3.35
C MET A 220 -0.87 18.33 -2.29
N ALA A 221 -1.80 17.45 -2.66
CA ALA A 221 -2.38 16.49 -1.74
C ALA A 221 -2.52 15.10 -2.33
N GLU A 222 -2.49 14.10 -1.47
CA GLU A 222 -2.98 12.75 -1.72
C GLU A 222 -4.36 12.63 -1.09
N ALA A 223 -5.29 12.00 -1.82
CA ALA A 223 -6.70 11.89 -1.41
C ALA A 223 -7.06 10.44 -1.10
N PHE A 224 -7.87 10.27 -0.06
CA PHE A 224 -8.31 8.98 0.45
C PHE A 224 -9.81 9.00 0.76
N HIS A 225 -10.44 7.84 0.70
CA HIS A 225 -11.68 7.61 1.43
C HIS A 225 -11.32 7.00 2.79
N ARG A 226 -11.46 7.80 3.84
CA ARG A 226 -11.15 7.39 5.21
C ARG A 226 -12.37 6.73 5.85
N ILE A 227 -12.15 5.57 6.45
CA ILE A 227 -13.10 4.84 7.28
C ILE A 227 -12.56 4.84 8.70
N GLU A 228 -13.40 5.20 9.67
CA GLU A 228 -13.08 5.09 11.09
C GLU A 228 -13.89 3.97 11.71
N TRP A 229 -13.22 3.06 12.43
CA TRP A 229 -13.86 1.99 13.16
C TRP A 229 -13.94 2.35 14.65
N ARG A 230 -15.11 2.14 15.21
CA ARG A 230 -15.36 2.33 16.65
C ARG A 230 -15.06 1.05 17.44
#